data_8feb21404816adce86d0c7cddb15b92d
#
_entry.id   8feb21404816adce86d0c7cddb15b92d
#
_cell.length_a   1.000
_cell.length_b   1.000
_cell.length_c   1.000
_cell.angle_alpha   90.00
_cell.angle_beta   90.00
_cell.angle_gamma   90.00
#
_symmetry.space_group_name_H-M   'P 1'
#
loop_
_entity.id
_entity.type
_entity.pdbx_description
1 polymer ?
#
loop_
_entity_poly.entity_id
_entity_poly.type
_entity_poly.pdbx_seq_one_letter_code
_entity_poly.pdbx_strand_id
1 'polypeptide(L)'
;MLMNLHITKSKNSESFYIAKSYVKSNGSTSSMIVRKLGTLNELLVEHGPTRDDVLAWAKNEVKLETEKYKKEKDAKTVLIPFHADRQLDYDKQTFYRGGYLFLQSVYYGLQLNKICRRLKNKYKFKYDINAILSDLIYARVLEPASKRSSFKTASEFLEKPSYGLHDVYRALDVLGTECDFIQAEVYKNSHFIGQRNDKILYYDCTNYYFEIEQEDGDKKYGKSKEHRPNPIIQMGMFMDGDGIPLAFSLFPGNTNEQKSLKPLEQKVLQDFGCQKFIYCSDAGLGSENIRTYNHMGERAFIVTQSIKKLPAEDKAWALDKSGFRRVSDNRPVDITELSDDDTDLYYKEEPYTPKKLHQRLIITYSPKYARYQKTIRDAQVERAEKMIQTGNTKKQRRNPNDPARFIGSRAATADGEAAKIHHYLDEDKIENEALYDGLYAVCTDLLDDDISDILKVSEGRWQIEECFRILKTDFSARPVYLQDGNRIKAHFLICFLALLSYRILEKKLDYRYTCEEILDTLKEMNFAEIQEQGFVPLYKRTKVTDDIHNACGFRTDYQFITKSRMKTIQKKSKGKE
;
A
#
# COMPACT_ATOMS: atom_id res chain seq x y z
N MET A 1 -28.61 -26.45 -9.92
CA MET A 1 -29.80 -26.99 -10.58
C MET A 1 -30.54 -25.83 -11.22
N LEU A 2 -30.83 -25.89 -12.52
CA LEU A 2 -31.55 -24.84 -13.24
C LEU A 2 -32.97 -25.28 -13.50
N MET A 3 -33.92 -24.35 -13.40
CA MET A 3 -35.28 -24.55 -13.89
C MET A 3 -35.26 -24.45 -15.40
N ASN A 4 -36.08 -25.25 -16.08
CA ASN A 4 -36.16 -25.30 -17.54
C ASN A 4 -37.61 -25.16 -17.98
N LEU A 5 -37.82 -24.56 -19.14
CA LEU A 5 -39.11 -24.59 -19.83
C LEU A 5 -39.34 -25.97 -20.42
N HIS A 6 -40.41 -26.62 -20.05
CA HIS A 6 -40.83 -27.89 -20.59
C HIS A 6 -42.14 -27.69 -21.36
N ILE A 7 -42.17 -28.10 -22.60
CA ILE A 7 -43.34 -27.96 -23.48
C ILE A 7 -43.79 -29.35 -23.93
N THR A 8 -45.05 -29.63 -23.72
CA THR A 8 -45.68 -30.86 -24.24
C THR A 8 -46.64 -30.53 -25.35
N LYS A 9 -46.61 -31.33 -26.42
CA LYS A 9 -47.48 -31.18 -27.57
C LYS A 9 -48.36 -32.42 -27.70
N SER A 10 -49.67 -32.19 -27.90
CA SER A 10 -50.66 -33.19 -28.28
C SER A 10 -51.30 -32.80 -29.62
N LYS A 11 -52.16 -33.64 -30.23
CA LYS A 11 -52.79 -33.35 -31.53
C LYS A 11 -53.52 -32.00 -31.56
N ASN A 12 -54.09 -31.55 -30.41
CA ASN A 12 -54.94 -30.37 -30.35
C ASN A 12 -54.52 -29.34 -29.32
N SER A 13 -53.36 -29.50 -28.64
CA SER A 13 -52.93 -28.59 -27.56
C SER A 13 -51.42 -28.62 -27.37
N GLU A 14 -50.85 -27.47 -27.11
CA GLU A 14 -49.47 -27.27 -26.63
C GLU A 14 -49.53 -26.66 -25.22
N SER A 15 -48.89 -27.31 -24.27
CA SER A 15 -48.90 -26.86 -22.87
C SER A 15 -47.49 -26.57 -22.35
N PHE A 16 -47.35 -25.49 -21.57
CA PHE A 16 -46.11 -24.96 -21.06
C PHE A 16 -45.99 -25.20 -19.56
N TYR A 17 -44.81 -25.67 -19.13
CA TYR A 17 -44.50 -26.00 -17.73
C TYR A 17 -43.13 -25.49 -17.34
N ILE A 18 -42.95 -25.10 -16.08
CA ILE A 18 -41.63 -24.96 -15.48
C ILE A 18 -41.27 -26.33 -14.86
N ALA A 19 -40.13 -26.88 -15.27
CA ALA A 19 -39.61 -28.14 -14.79
C ALA A 19 -38.24 -27.95 -14.13
N LYS A 20 -37.97 -28.77 -13.09
CA LYS A 20 -36.69 -28.79 -12.39
C LYS A 20 -35.99 -30.11 -12.68
N SER A 21 -34.73 -30.00 -13.17
CA SER A 21 -33.87 -31.15 -13.39
C SER A 21 -33.22 -31.64 -12.09
N TYR A 22 -33.17 -32.96 -11.89
CA TYR A 22 -32.50 -33.59 -10.76
C TYR A 22 -31.78 -34.86 -11.19
N VAL A 23 -30.75 -35.25 -10.43
CA VAL A 23 -30.00 -36.49 -10.69
C VAL A 23 -30.58 -37.57 -9.77
N LYS A 24 -30.98 -38.69 -10.35
CA LYS A 24 -31.44 -39.90 -9.61
C LYS A 24 -30.25 -40.59 -8.92
N SER A 25 -30.53 -41.46 -7.97
CA SER A 25 -29.52 -42.27 -7.24
C SER A 25 -28.61 -43.11 -8.16
N ASN A 26 -29.11 -43.47 -9.35
CA ASN A 26 -28.36 -44.20 -10.37
C ASN A 26 -27.53 -43.32 -11.30
N GLY A 27 -27.39 -42.01 -11.01
CA GLY A 27 -26.62 -41.05 -11.82
C GLY A 27 -27.32 -40.49 -13.05
N SER A 28 -28.53 -41.00 -13.40
CA SER A 28 -29.28 -40.48 -14.56
C SER A 28 -29.99 -39.17 -14.24
N THR A 29 -30.12 -38.29 -15.23
CA THR A 29 -30.84 -37.00 -15.07
C THR A 29 -32.34 -37.22 -15.35
N SER A 30 -33.18 -36.65 -14.51
CA SER A 30 -34.65 -36.62 -14.67
C SER A 30 -35.17 -35.20 -14.40
N SER A 31 -36.43 -34.95 -14.79
CA SER A 31 -37.08 -33.66 -14.54
C SER A 31 -38.42 -33.87 -13.82
N MET A 32 -38.77 -32.93 -12.96
CA MET A 32 -40.02 -32.87 -12.25
C MET A 32 -40.71 -31.55 -12.56
N ILE A 33 -42.01 -31.59 -12.90
CA ILE A 33 -42.82 -30.40 -13.13
C ILE A 33 -42.99 -29.66 -11.80
N VAL A 34 -42.65 -28.37 -11.78
CA VAL A 34 -42.78 -27.48 -10.62
C VAL A 34 -44.07 -26.68 -10.71
N ARG A 35 -44.36 -26.15 -11.93
CA ARG A 35 -45.54 -25.32 -12.14
C ARG A 35 -46.03 -25.48 -13.59
N LYS A 36 -47.35 -25.56 -13.80
CA LYS A 36 -48.00 -25.42 -15.09
C LYS A 36 -48.19 -23.93 -15.39
N LEU A 37 -47.79 -23.49 -16.56
CA LEU A 37 -47.99 -22.10 -16.98
C LEU A 37 -49.34 -21.92 -17.68
N GLY A 38 -49.75 -22.88 -18.50
CA GLY A 38 -50.98 -22.86 -19.22
C GLY A 38 -50.91 -23.59 -20.57
N THR A 39 -52.00 -23.62 -21.32
CA THR A 39 -52.01 -24.05 -22.72
C THR A 39 -51.71 -22.86 -23.64
N LEU A 40 -51.23 -23.13 -24.86
CA LEU A 40 -50.92 -22.08 -25.82
C LEU A 40 -52.11 -21.15 -26.08
N ASN A 41 -53.32 -21.70 -26.21
CA ASN A 41 -54.51 -20.92 -26.46
C ASN A 41 -54.87 -19.95 -25.30
N GLU A 42 -54.72 -20.41 -24.06
CA GLU A 42 -54.90 -19.56 -22.87
C GLU A 42 -53.84 -18.45 -22.83
N LEU A 43 -52.59 -18.79 -23.08
CA LEU A 43 -51.47 -17.87 -22.96
C LEU A 43 -51.39 -16.84 -24.08
N LEU A 44 -51.92 -17.14 -25.27
CA LEU A 44 -52.04 -16.20 -26.39
C LEU A 44 -53.00 -15.06 -26.04
N VAL A 45 -54.03 -15.31 -25.24
CA VAL A 45 -54.99 -14.28 -24.81
C VAL A 45 -54.38 -13.31 -23.79
N GLU A 46 -53.49 -13.81 -22.93
CA GLU A 46 -52.96 -13.06 -21.78
C GLU A 46 -51.61 -12.40 -22.07
N HIS A 47 -50.76 -13.02 -22.92
CA HIS A 47 -49.33 -12.68 -23.02
C HIS A 47 -48.86 -12.33 -24.44
N GLY A 48 -49.76 -12.17 -25.41
CA GLY A 48 -49.44 -11.69 -26.75
C GLY A 48 -50.02 -12.54 -27.87
N PRO A 49 -50.18 -11.97 -29.06
CA PRO A 49 -50.90 -12.62 -30.16
C PRO A 49 -50.11 -13.72 -30.87
N THR A 50 -48.80 -13.85 -30.60
CA THR A 50 -47.96 -14.85 -31.29
C THR A 50 -47.39 -15.87 -30.32
N ARG A 51 -47.07 -17.07 -30.86
CA ARG A 51 -46.40 -18.13 -30.10
C ARG A 51 -45.05 -17.67 -29.56
N ASP A 52 -44.35 -16.77 -30.26
CA ASP A 52 -43.07 -16.24 -29.85
C ASP A 52 -43.15 -15.31 -28.66
N ASP A 53 -44.24 -14.53 -28.56
CA ASP A 53 -44.53 -13.70 -27.37
C ASP A 53 -44.76 -14.57 -26.12
N VAL A 54 -45.55 -15.65 -26.27
CA VAL A 54 -45.77 -16.63 -25.21
C VAL A 54 -44.49 -17.30 -24.78
N LEU A 55 -43.60 -17.66 -25.75
CA LEU A 55 -42.29 -18.24 -25.46
C LEU A 55 -41.36 -17.27 -24.71
N ALA A 56 -41.36 -16.00 -25.09
CA ALA A 56 -40.55 -14.97 -24.44
C ALA A 56 -41.01 -14.76 -23.00
N TRP A 57 -42.35 -14.64 -22.77
CA TRP A 57 -42.93 -14.56 -21.45
C TRP A 57 -42.62 -15.82 -20.61
N ALA A 58 -42.84 -17.01 -21.13
CA ALA A 58 -42.57 -18.28 -20.41
C ALA A 58 -41.10 -18.44 -20.03
N LYS A 59 -40.14 -18.00 -20.88
CA LYS A 59 -38.71 -17.97 -20.53
C LYS A 59 -38.41 -16.98 -19.40
N ASN A 60 -39.09 -15.83 -19.36
CA ASN A 60 -38.97 -14.88 -18.28
C ASN A 60 -39.52 -15.44 -16.95
N GLU A 61 -40.68 -16.12 -16.99
CA GLU A 61 -41.24 -16.83 -15.82
C GLU A 61 -40.28 -17.89 -15.28
N VAL A 62 -39.63 -18.67 -16.17
CA VAL A 62 -38.59 -19.65 -15.76
C VAL A 62 -37.42 -18.95 -15.07
N LYS A 63 -37.03 -17.77 -15.54
CA LYS A 63 -35.94 -16.98 -14.92
C LYS A 63 -36.35 -16.50 -13.54
N LEU A 64 -37.53 -15.92 -13.40
CA LEU A 64 -38.07 -15.46 -12.12
C LEU A 64 -38.21 -16.62 -11.10
N GLU A 65 -38.75 -17.75 -11.53
CA GLU A 65 -38.89 -18.93 -10.67
C GLU A 65 -37.52 -19.53 -10.29
N THR A 66 -36.53 -19.44 -11.18
CA THR A 66 -35.14 -19.83 -10.89
C THR A 66 -34.52 -18.91 -9.83
N GLU A 67 -34.75 -17.61 -9.92
CA GLU A 67 -34.27 -16.62 -8.96
C GLU A 67 -34.96 -16.80 -7.59
N LYS A 68 -36.28 -17.01 -7.59
CA LYS A 68 -37.05 -17.33 -6.38
C LYS A 68 -36.56 -18.60 -5.70
N TYR A 69 -36.37 -19.68 -6.46
CA TYR A 69 -35.83 -20.93 -5.94
C TYR A 69 -34.40 -20.78 -5.39
N LYS A 70 -33.57 -19.98 -6.05
CA LYS A 70 -32.22 -19.67 -5.52
C LYS A 70 -32.33 -18.93 -4.18
N LYS A 71 -33.20 -17.89 -4.08
CA LYS A 71 -33.43 -17.15 -2.84
C LYS A 71 -33.98 -18.07 -1.73
N GLU A 72 -34.96 -18.92 -2.02
CA GLU A 72 -35.51 -19.87 -1.05
C GLU A 72 -34.49 -20.94 -0.62
N LYS A 73 -33.64 -21.39 -1.52
CA LYS A 73 -32.55 -22.32 -1.23
C LYS A 73 -31.46 -21.68 -0.38
N ASP A 74 -31.18 -20.41 -0.64
CA ASP A 74 -30.21 -19.63 0.14
C ASP A 74 -30.78 -19.21 1.51
N ALA A 75 -32.10 -19.11 1.65
CA ALA A 75 -32.80 -18.80 2.91
C ALA A 75 -33.06 -20.02 3.82
N LYS A 76 -32.34 -21.13 3.61
CA LYS A 76 -32.54 -22.31 4.45
C LYS A 76 -32.08 -22.08 5.88
N THR A 77 -32.99 -22.23 6.84
CA THR A 77 -32.67 -22.40 8.26
C THR A 77 -31.81 -23.66 8.42
N VAL A 78 -30.63 -23.51 9.04
CA VAL A 78 -29.77 -24.64 9.40
C VAL A 78 -29.94 -24.93 10.88
N LEU A 79 -30.32 -26.16 11.22
CA LEU A 79 -30.40 -26.63 12.60
C LEU A 79 -29.15 -27.45 12.90
N ILE A 80 -28.37 -27.03 13.89
CA ILE A 80 -27.14 -27.69 14.32
C ILE A 80 -27.34 -28.13 15.78
N PRO A 81 -27.32 -29.45 16.07
CA PRO A 81 -27.41 -29.93 17.44
C PRO A 81 -26.11 -29.69 18.19
N PHE A 82 -26.20 -29.10 19.37
CA PHE A 82 -25.10 -28.99 20.33
C PHE A 82 -25.41 -29.85 21.55
N HIS A 83 -24.41 -30.54 22.07
CA HIS A 83 -24.49 -31.34 23.28
C HIS A 83 -23.74 -30.64 24.42
N ALA A 84 -24.43 -30.20 25.45
CA ALA A 84 -23.86 -29.45 26.56
C ALA A 84 -22.78 -30.23 27.35
N ASP A 85 -22.88 -31.54 27.37
CA ASP A 85 -22.03 -32.43 28.15
C ASP A 85 -20.84 -32.99 27.32
N ARG A 86 -20.80 -32.72 26.02
CA ARG A 86 -19.71 -33.21 25.16
C ARG A 86 -18.54 -32.22 25.19
N GLN A 87 -17.38 -32.69 25.60
CA GLN A 87 -16.13 -31.94 25.56
C GLN A 87 -15.65 -31.76 24.12
N LEU A 88 -14.81 -30.72 23.90
CA LEU A 88 -14.12 -30.53 22.63
C LEU A 88 -13.15 -31.69 22.37
N ASP A 89 -13.03 -32.08 21.11
CA ASP A 89 -12.06 -33.09 20.70
C ASP A 89 -10.63 -32.53 20.87
N TYR A 90 -9.68 -33.33 21.32
CA TYR A 90 -8.28 -32.94 21.46
C TYR A 90 -7.70 -32.53 20.10
N ASP A 91 -6.85 -31.49 20.11
CA ASP A 91 -6.12 -30.95 18.93
C ASP A 91 -7.03 -30.57 17.75
N LYS A 92 -8.33 -30.49 17.93
CA LYS A 92 -9.26 -30.05 16.89
C LYS A 92 -9.29 -28.55 16.79
N GLN A 93 -8.83 -28.03 15.66
CA GLN A 93 -8.91 -26.61 15.34
C GLN A 93 -10.37 -26.24 15.03
N THR A 94 -10.89 -25.24 15.74
CA THR A 94 -12.24 -24.68 15.53
C THR A 94 -12.22 -23.24 15.06
N PHE A 95 -11.09 -22.56 15.21
CA PHE A 95 -10.88 -21.17 14.81
C PHE A 95 -10.11 -21.08 13.49
N TYR A 96 -10.57 -20.23 12.59
CA TYR A 96 -9.93 -19.97 11.30
C TYR A 96 -9.88 -18.48 10.99
N ARG A 97 -8.73 -18.00 10.54
CA ARG A 97 -8.56 -16.65 10.03
C ARG A 97 -9.12 -16.56 8.63
N GLY A 98 -9.99 -15.58 8.37
CA GLY A 98 -10.69 -15.42 7.09
C GLY A 98 -10.31 -14.18 6.31
N GLY A 99 -9.73 -13.17 6.96
CA GLY A 99 -9.36 -11.90 6.31
C GLY A 99 -8.37 -12.06 5.16
N TYR A 100 -7.58 -13.13 5.14
CA TYR A 100 -6.66 -13.43 4.04
C TYR A 100 -7.38 -13.64 2.70
N LEU A 101 -8.67 -14.03 2.67
CA LEU A 101 -9.43 -14.23 1.44
C LEU A 101 -9.48 -12.96 0.57
N PHE A 102 -9.50 -11.80 1.20
CA PHE A 102 -9.52 -10.52 0.51
C PHE A 102 -8.14 -10.17 -0.07
N LEU A 103 -7.07 -10.49 0.64
CA LEU A 103 -5.69 -10.41 0.14
C LEU A 103 -5.44 -11.43 -0.97
N GLN A 104 -6.05 -12.62 -0.87
CA GLN A 104 -6.00 -13.65 -1.89
C GLN A 104 -6.59 -13.17 -3.22
N SER A 105 -7.66 -12.37 -3.17
CA SER A 105 -8.26 -11.75 -4.36
C SER A 105 -7.25 -10.84 -5.10
N VAL A 106 -6.47 -10.05 -4.36
CA VAL A 106 -5.41 -9.22 -4.94
C VAL A 106 -4.24 -10.08 -5.45
N TYR A 107 -3.82 -11.07 -4.69
CA TYR A 107 -2.72 -11.99 -5.05
C TYR A 107 -2.97 -12.69 -6.39
N TYR A 108 -4.17 -13.24 -6.58
CA TYR A 108 -4.55 -13.89 -7.83
C TYR A 108 -4.82 -12.88 -8.96
N GLY A 109 -5.33 -11.70 -8.64
CA GLY A 109 -5.44 -10.59 -9.59
C GLY A 109 -4.08 -10.17 -10.16
N LEU A 110 -3.05 -10.08 -9.32
CA LEU A 110 -1.64 -9.86 -9.71
C LEU A 110 -1.02 -11.05 -10.44
N GLN A 111 -1.75 -12.14 -10.61
CA GLN A 111 -1.31 -13.38 -11.27
C GLN A 111 -0.03 -13.98 -10.66
N LEU A 112 0.22 -13.76 -9.36
CA LEU A 112 1.37 -14.30 -8.65
C LEU A 112 1.43 -15.84 -8.72
N ASN A 113 0.28 -16.50 -8.77
CA ASN A 113 0.17 -17.94 -8.99
C ASN A 113 0.76 -18.38 -10.35
N LYS A 114 0.65 -17.57 -11.41
CA LYS A 114 1.26 -17.85 -12.71
C LYS A 114 2.77 -17.66 -12.67
N ILE A 115 3.25 -16.62 -11.98
CA ILE A 115 4.68 -16.40 -11.73
C ILE A 115 5.27 -17.61 -10.99
N CYS A 116 4.63 -18.04 -9.89
CA CYS A 116 5.05 -19.22 -9.13
C CYS A 116 5.08 -20.50 -9.98
N ARG A 117 4.14 -20.67 -10.90
CA ARG A 117 4.14 -21.81 -11.85
C ARG A 117 5.35 -21.75 -12.77
N ARG A 118 5.73 -20.58 -13.29
CA ARG A 118 6.95 -20.40 -14.09
C ARG A 118 8.21 -20.76 -13.30
N LEU A 119 8.31 -20.34 -12.03
CA LEU A 119 9.41 -20.70 -11.12
C LEU A 119 9.46 -22.20 -10.88
N LYS A 120 8.32 -22.83 -10.60
CA LYS A 120 8.25 -24.30 -10.43
C LYS A 120 8.76 -25.05 -11.66
N ASN A 121 8.38 -24.59 -12.85
CA ASN A 121 8.85 -25.20 -14.10
C ASN A 121 10.35 -24.99 -14.33
N LYS A 122 10.91 -23.84 -13.96
CA LYS A 122 12.34 -23.52 -14.09
C LYS A 122 13.20 -24.36 -13.14
N TYR A 123 12.80 -24.47 -11.87
CA TYR A 123 13.61 -25.11 -10.83
C TYR A 123 13.23 -26.57 -10.53
N LYS A 124 12.08 -27.03 -11.03
CA LYS A 124 11.58 -28.43 -10.90
C LYS A 124 11.48 -28.94 -9.45
N PHE A 125 11.28 -28.07 -8.44
CA PHE A 125 11.10 -28.48 -7.05
C PHE A 125 9.71 -29.09 -6.80
N LYS A 126 9.59 -29.92 -5.72
CA LYS A 126 8.37 -30.69 -5.41
C LYS A 126 7.36 -29.93 -4.54
N TYR A 127 7.82 -28.97 -3.72
CA TYR A 127 6.96 -28.22 -2.82
C TYR A 127 6.12 -27.16 -3.56
N ASP A 128 5.03 -26.71 -2.93
CA ASP A 128 4.14 -25.70 -3.49
C ASP A 128 4.62 -24.29 -3.13
N ILE A 129 5.48 -23.70 -3.99
CA ILE A 129 5.99 -22.34 -3.81
C ILE A 129 4.86 -21.30 -3.86
N ASN A 130 3.74 -21.59 -4.58
CA ASN A 130 2.61 -20.67 -4.63
C ASN A 130 1.91 -20.57 -3.27
N ALA A 131 1.64 -21.72 -2.64
CA ALA A 131 1.07 -21.74 -1.28
C ALA A 131 2.01 -21.05 -0.28
N ILE A 132 3.33 -21.34 -0.35
CA ILE A 132 4.32 -20.71 0.54
C ILE A 132 4.34 -19.19 0.39
N LEU A 133 4.43 -18.68 -0.84
CA LEU A 133 4.50 -17.24 -1.08
C LEU A 133 3.22 -16.54 -0.66
N SER A 134 2.06 -17.08 -1.02
CA SER A 134 0.76 -16.50 -0.66
C SER A 134 0.57 -16.45 0.86
N ASP A 135 0.84 -17.55 1.56
CA ASP A 135 0.69 -17.64 3.01
C ASP A 135 1.64 -16.67 3.75
N LEU A 136 2.88 -16.53 3.26
CA LEU A 136 3.84 -15.58 3.83
C LEU A 136 3.43 -14.11 3.61
N ILE A 137 2.79 -13.79 2.48
CA ILE A 137 2.24 -12.45 2.21
C ILE A 137 1.04 -12.19 3.13
N TYR A 138 0.10 -13.13 3.22
CA TYR A 138 -1.10 -12.97 4.05
C TYR A 138 -0.73 -12.87 5.54
N ALA A 139 0.16 -13.74 6.02
CA ALA A 139 0.64 -13.68 7.39
C ALA A 139 1.41 -12.37 7.67
N ARG A 140 2.11 -11.80 6.69
CA ARG A 140 2.80 -10.51 6.85
C ARG A 140 1.84 -9.36 7.07
N VAL A 141 0.66 -9.39 6.45
CA VAL A 141 -0.38 -8.36 6.62
C VAL A 141 -1.19 -8.58 7.90
N LEU A 142 -1.60 -9.82 8.16
CA LEU A 142 -2.54 -10.13 9.25
C LEU A 142 -1.85 -10.32 10.60
N GLU A 143 -0.68 -10.95 10.63
CA GLU A 143 0.06 -11.30 11.85
C GLU A 143 1.57 -11.21 11.58
N PRO A 144 2.13 -10.01 11.50
CA PRO A 144 3.53 -9.80 11.16
C PRO A 144 4.48 -10.43 12.17
N ALA A 145 5.25 -11.45 11.75
CA ALA A 145 6.13 -12.19 12.64
C ALA A 145 7.31 -12.85 11.90
N SER A 146 8.10 -13.68 12.61
CA SER A 146 9.16 -14.50 12.01
C SER A 146 8.58 -15.52 11.02
N LYS A 147 9.42 -16.04 10.11
CA LYS A 147 8.98 -17.05 9.13
C LYS A 147 8.41 -18.31 9.79
N ARG A 148 8.97 -18.72 10.93
CA ARG A 148 8.46 -19.84 11.74
C ARG A 148 7.06 -19.52 12.30
N SER A 149 6.85 -18.32 12.80
CA SER A 149 5.55 -17.89 13.32
C SER A 149 4.54 -17.72 12.17
N SER A 150 4.94 -17.14 11.04
CA SER A 150 4.08 -17.02 9.85
C SER A 150 3.60 -18.40 9.34
N PHE A 151 4.45 -19.44 9.42
CA PHE A 151 4.05 -20.80 9.09
C PHE A 151 2.98 -21.36 10.06
N LYS A 152 3.07 -21.03 11.36
CA LYS A 152 2.02 -21.37 12.33
C LYS A 152 0.71 -20.62 12.03
N THR A 153 0.79 -19.32 11.75
CA THR A 153 -0.38 -18.51 11.37
C THR A 153 -1.06 -19.07 10.12
N ALA A 154 -0.30 -19.51 9.13
CA ALA A 154 -0.83 -20.14 7.92
C ALA A 154 -1.65 -21.42 8.23
N SER A 155 -1.30 -22.15 9.28
CA SER A 155 -2.07 -23.32 9.73
C SER A 155 -3.47 -22.95 10.27
N GLU A 156 -3.71 -21.68 10.60
CA GLU A 156 -5.00 -21.13 11.02
C GLU A 156 -5.86 -20.64 9.86
N PHE A 157 -5.35 -20.67 8.63
CA PHE A 157 -6.13 -20.34 7.45
C PHE A 157 -7.11 -21.47 7.09
N LEU A 158 -8.17 -21.12 6.37
CA LEU A 158 -9.15 -22.11 5.88
C LEU A 158 -8.52 -23.12 4.91
N GLU A 159 -7.46 -22.74 4.23
CA GLU A 159 -6.64 -23.55 3.33
C GLU A 159 -5.32 -23.87 4.03
N LYS A 160 -5.23 -25.04 4.64
CA LYS A 160 -4.04 -25.44 5.41
C LYS A 160 -2.81 -25.61 4.53
N PRO A 161 -1.60 -25.28 5.02
CA PRO A 161 -0.35 -25.50 4.31
C PRO A 161 -0.17 -26.96 3.88
N SER A 162 0.18 -27.16 2.62
CA SER A 162 0.53 -28.48 2.05
C SER A 162 2.06 -28.69 1.99
N TYR A 163 2.84 -27.91 2.73
CA TYR A 163 4.29 -27.86 2.75
C TYR A 163 4.82 -27.83 4.19
N GLY A 164 6.09 -28.17 4.37
CA GLY A 164 6.75 -28.13 5.68
C GLY A 164 7.51 -26.81 5.90
N LEU A 165 7.88 -26.55 7.17
CA LEU A 165 8.68 -25.36 7.52
C LEU A 165 10.03 -25.31 6.79
N HIS A 166 10.66 -26.47 6.54
CA HIS A 166 11.91 -26.56 5.78
C HIS A 166 11.74 -26.10 4.31
N ASP A 167 10.56 -26.32 3.72
CA ASP A 167 10.25 -25.86 2.36
C ASP A 167 10.10 -24.34 2.30
N VAL A 168 9.63 -23.71 3.40
CA VAL A 168 9.61 -22.25 3.49
C VAL A 168 11.01 -21.67 3.27
N TYR A 169 12.03 -22.18 3.97
CA TYR A 169 13.40 -21.66 3.81
C TYR A 169 13.99 -21.96 2.43
N ARG A 170 13.68 -23.11 1.83
CA ARG A 170 14.06 -23.42 0.44
C ARG A 170 13.38 -22.49 -0.56
N ALA A 171 12.11 -22.17 -0.32
CA ALA A 171 11.40 -21.22 -1.16
C ALA A 171 11.99 -19.80 -1.06
N LEU A 172 12.46 -19.37 0.14
CA LEU A 172 13.14 -18.08 0.28
C LEU A 172 14.39 -17.99 -0.59
N ASP A 173 15.17 -19.06 -0.73
CA ASP A 173 16.35 -19.07 -1.58
C ASP A 173 15.99 -18.80 -3.05
N VAL A 174 14.92 -19.44 -3.56
CA VAL A 174 14.42 -19.21 -4.93
C VAL A 174 13.83 -17.81 -5.09
N LEU A 175 13.00 -17.37 -4.14
CA LEU A 175 12.36 -16.06 -4.19
C LEU A 175 13.38 -14.90 -4.14
N GLY A 176 14.47 -15.07 -3.37
CA GLY A 176 15.55 -14.10 -3.32
C GLY A 176 16.31 -14.00 -4.64
N THR A 177 16.62 -15.17 -5.25
CA THR A 177 17.29 -15.24 -6.55
C THR A 177 16.44 -14.61 -7.66
N GLU A 178 15.14 -14.86 -7.67
CA GLU A 178 14.19 -14.39 -8.69
C GLU A 178 13.51 -13.06 -8.33
N CYS A 179 14.01 -12.36 -7.33
CA CYS A 179 13.38 -11.15 -6.79
C CYS A 179 13.08 -10.10 -7.87
N ASP A 180 14.03 -9.85 -8.75
CA ASP A 180 13.92 -8.81 -9.78
C ASP A 180 12.92 -9.23 -10.88
N PHE A 181 12.99 -10.50 -11.29
CA PHE A 181 12.02 -11.09 -12.21
C PHE A 181 10.59 -11.02 -11.64
N ILE A 182 10.39 -11.37 -10.37
CA ILE A 182 9.06 -11.33 -9.72
C ILE A 182 8.53 -9.91 -9.69
N GLN A 183 9.34 -8.91 -9.34
CA GLN A 183 8.94 -7.51 -9.31
C GLN A 183 8.50 -7.02 -10.70
N ALA A 184 9.29 -7.31 -11.75
CA ALA A 184 8.98 -6.90 -13.12
C ALA A 184 7.67 -7.52 -13.63
N GLU A 185 7.45 -8.82 -13.39
CA GLU A 185 6.21 -9.49 -13.80
C GLU A 185 4.99 -8.99 -13.00
N VAL A 186 5.16 -8.76 -11.70
CA VAL A 186 4.08 -8.21 -10.84
C VAL A 186 3.71 -6.79 -11.27
N TYR A 187 4.68 -5.94 -11.63
CA TYR A 187 4.40 -4.63 -12.18
C TYR A 187 3.55 -4.72 -13.45
N LYS A 188 3.98 -5.54 -14.43
CA LYS A 188 3.21 -5.77 -15.68
C LYS A 188 1.78 -6.25 -15.37
N ASN A 189 1.65 -7.21 -14.46
CA ASN A 189 0.35 -7.78 -14.09
C ASN A 189 -0.53 -6.80 -13.31
N SER A 190 0.05 -5.83 -12.61
CA SER A 190 -0.72 -4.84 -11.83
C SER A 190 -1.64 -3.98 -12.69
N HIS A 191 -1.33 -3.80 -13.98
CA HIS A 191 -2.18 -3.10 -14.94
C HIS A 191 -3.50 -3.84 -15.23
N PHE A 192 -3.58 -5.17 -14.98
CA PHE A 192 -4.84 -5.92 -15.12
C PHE A 192 -5.82 -5.68 -13.97
N ILE A 193 -5.33 -5.23 -12.81
CA ILE A 193 -6.19 -4.97 -11.63
C ILE A 193 -6.79 -3.57 -11.68
N GLY A 194 -6.06 -2.62 -12.27
CA GLY A 194 -6.49 -1.23 -12.38
C GLY A 194 -5.43 -0.37 -13.06
N GLN A 195 -5.84 0.83 -13.42
CA GLN A 195 -4.94 1.79 -14.03
C GLN A 195 -3.85 2.21 -13.03
N ARG A 196 -2.58 2.18 -13.45
CA ARG A 196 -1.42 2.68 -12.72
C ARG A 196 -1.11 4.12 -13.17
N ASN A 197 -0.70 4.97 -12.25
CA ASN A 197 -0.22 6.32 -12.55
C ASN A 197 1.32 6.31 -12.63
N ASP A 198 1.87 5.53 -13.53
CA ASP A 198 3.31 5.35 -13.72
C ASP A 198 3.98 6.47 -14.54
N LYS A 199 3.24 7.53 -14.86
CA LYS A 199 3.80 8.78 -15.38
C LYS A 199 4.51 9.62 -14.31
N ILE A 200 4.28 9.33 -13.03
CA ILE A 200 4.93 9.97 -11.89
C ILE A 200 5.56 8.86 -11.06
N LEU A 201 6.86 8.99 -10.79
CA LEU A 201 7.59 8.02 -9.96
C LEU A 201 8.23 8.74 -8.77
N TYR A 202 7.73 8.45 -7.59
CA TYR A 202 8.35 8.86 -6.33
C TYR A 202 9.47 7.91 -5.97
N TYR A 203 10.60 8.45 -5.57
CA TYR A 203 11.73 7.69 -5.08
C TYR A 203 12.21 8.19 -3.73
N ASP A 204 12.42 7.28 -2.80
CA ASP A 204 13.10 7.54 -1.54
C ASP A 204 13.82 6.30 -1.03
N CYS A 205 14.70 6.50 -0.04
CA CYS A 205 15.47 5.47 0.62
C CYS A 205 15.12 5.40 2.10
N THR A 206 15.14 4.19 2.62
CA THR A 206 15.10 3.95 4.06
C THR A 206 16.14 2.89 4.44
N ASN A 207 16.31 2.63 5.74
CA ASN A 207 17.17 1.58 6.22
C ASN A 207 16.51 0.73 7.29
N TYR A 208 17.01 -0.50 7.40
CA TYR A 208 16.57 -1.50 8.36
C TYR A 208 17.76 -2.01 9.13
N TYR A 209 17.69 -2.01 10.45
CA TYR A 209 18.75 -2.49 11.32
C TYR A 209 18.64 -4.00 11.58
N PHE A 210 19.78 -4.59 11.93
CA PHE A 210 19.90 -5.98 12.34
C PHE A 210 20.39 -6.03 13.78
N GLU A 211 19.83 -6.91 14.59
CA GLU A 211 20.27 -7.12 15.97
C GLU A 211 21.54 -7.99 16.03
N ILE A 212 22.59 -7.50 15.40
CA ILE A 212 23.94 -8.11 15.37
C ILE A 212 24.97 -7.07 15.78
N GLU A 213 26.10 -7.51 16.33
CA GLU A 213 27.19 -6.64 16.78
C GLU A 213 28.26 -6.39 15.72
N GLN A 214 28.38 -7.27 14.73
CA GLN A 214 29.40 -7.19 13.69
C GLN A 214 28.80 -7.08 12.29
N GLU A 215 29.53 -6.42 11.41
CA GLU A 215 29.17 -6.37 9.99
C GLU A 215 29.26 -7.76 9.34
N ASP A 216 28.29 -8.05 8.47
CA ASP A 216 28.25 -9.29 7.70
C ASP A 216 27.58 -9.05 6.33
N GLY A 217 28.27 -9.34 5.25
CA GLY A 217 27.80 -9.11 3.90
C GLY A 217 27.37 -7.65 3.66
N ASP A 218 26.14 -7.45 3.25
CA ASP A 218 25.54 -6.12 3.01
C ASP A 218 25.10 -5.40 4.30
N LYS A 219 25.10 -6.11 5.44
CA LYS A 219 24.81 -5.53 6.76
C LYS A 219 26.03 -4.75 7.23
N LYS A 220 26.02 -3.43 7.02
CA LYS A 220 27.12 -2.51 7.29
C LYS A 220 26.73 -1.43 8.27
N TYR A 221 27.69 -0.93 9.02
CA TYR A 221 27.48 0.28 9.79
C TYR A 221 27.29 1.47 8.87
N GLY A 222 26.28 2.27 9.13
CA GLY A 222 25.91 3.41 8.30
C GLY A 222 25.09 4.44 9.07
N LYS A 223 24.62 5.45 8.37
CA LYS A 223 23.75 6.48 8.95
C LYS A 223 22.35 5.90 9.20
N SER A 224 22.15 5.35 10.40
CA SER A 224 20.83 4.85 10.80
C SER A 224 19.82 6.00 10.91
N LYS A 225 18.70 5.92 10.18
CA LYS A 225 17.56 6.87 10.32
C LYS A 225 16.87 6.77 11.69
N GLU A 226 17.16 5.70 12.46
CA GLU A 226 16.62 5.46 13.81
C GLU A 226 17.64 5.66 14.91
N HIS A 227 18.82 6.19 14.57
CA HIS A 227 19.92 6.44 15.50
C HIS A 227 20.39 5.21 16.30
N ARG A 228 20.19 4.00 15.74
CA ARG A 228 20.67 2.76 16.35
C ARG A 228 22.13 2.48 15.98
N PRO A 229 22.91 1.90 16.89
CA PRO A 229 24.32 1.59 16.65
C PRO A 229 24.53 0.32 15.81
N ASN A 230 23.49 -0.41 15.48
CA ASN A 230 23.54 -1.70 14.80
C ASN A 230 23.86 -1.57 13.31
N PRO A 231 24.45 -2.61 12.68
CA PRO A 231 24.53 -2.70 11.22
C PRO A 231 23.16 -2.61 10.55
N ILE A 232 23.12 -1.97 9.40
CA ILE A 232 21.91 -1.72 8.62
C ILE A 232 22.05 -2.22 7.19
N ILE A 233 20.92 -2.41 6.51
CA ILE A 233 20.79 -2.48 5.05
C ILE A 233 19.96 -1.30 4.59
N GLN A 234 20.31 -0.70 3.46
CA GLN A 234 19.52 0.33 2.82
C GLN A 234 18.56 -0.27 1.81
N MET A 235 17.37 0.30 1.72
CA MET A 235 16.35 -0.02 0.74
C MET A 235 15.96 1.25 -0.02
N GLY A 236 16.19 1.25 -1.33
CA GLY A 236 15.59 2.23 -2.24
C GLY A 236 14.30 1.67 -2.82
N MET A 237 13.27 2.50 -2.93
CA MET A 237 11.98 2.09 -3.48
C MET A 237 11.42 3.15 -4.43
N PHE A 238 10.88 2.68 -5.56
CA PHE A 238 10.00 3.45 -6.42
C PHE A 238 8.54 3.11 -6.16
N MET A 239 7.69 4.11 -6.21
CA MET A 239 6.25 3.94 -6.31
C MET A 239 5.65 4.89 -7.34
N ASP A 240 4.46 4.59 -7.82
CA ASP A 240 3.77 5.42 -8.80
C ASP A 240 3.05 6.62 -8.17
N GLY A 241 2.46 7.46 -9.02
CA GLY A 241 1.74 8.67 -8.61
C GLY A 241 0.51 8.44 -7.74
N ASP A 242 0.02 7.20 -7.64
CA ASP A 242 -1.09 6.81 -6.75
C ASP A 242 -0.60 6.17 -5.45
N GLY A 243 0.71 6.20 -5.20
CA GLY A 243 1.30 5.63 -3.99
C GLY A 243 1.36 4.11 -3.98
N ILE A 244 1.29 3.47 -5.15
CA ILE A 244 1.39 2.01 -5.25
C ILE A 244 2.85 1.62 -5.54
N PRO A 245 3.47 0.74 -4.72
CA PRO A 245 4.85 0.31 -4.92
C PRO A 245 5.10 -0.26 -6.31
N LEU A 246 6.26 0.10 -6.90
CA LEU A 246 6.63 -0.31 -8.24
C LEU A 246 7.84 -1.24 -8.22
N ALA A 247 8.92 -0.82 -7.59
CA ALA A 247 10.17 -1.58 -7.50
C ALA A 247 10.97 -1.21 -6.26
N PHE A 248 11.77 -2.14 -5.77
CA PHE A 248 12.77 -1.88 -4.74
C PHE A 248 14.10 -2.56 -5.04
N SER A 249 15.16 -2.07 -4.41
CA SER A 249 16.47 -2.74 -4.34
C SER A 249 17.08 -2.56 -2.96
N LEU A 250 17.91 -3.53 -2.56
CA LEU A 250 18.67 -3.48 -1.32
C LEU A 250 20.11 -3.12 -1.63
N PHE A 251 20.73 -2.36 -0.74
CA PHE A 251 22.10 -1.90 -0.84
C PHE A 251 22.82 -2.05 0.50
N PRO A 252 24.15 -2.20 0.49
CA PRO A 252 24.93 -2.21 1.73
C PRO A 252 24.64 -0.97 2.59
N GLY A 253 24.62 -1.15 3.91
CA GLY A 253 24.23 -0.12 4.86
C GLY A 253 25.07 1.15 4.85
N ASN A 254 26.29 1.09 4.35
CA ASN A 254 27.21 2.22 4.18
C ASN A 254 27.13 2.90 2.79
N THR A 255 26.22 2.45 1.92
CA THR A 255 26.03 3.05 0.59
C THR A 255 25.45 4.44 0.71
N ASN A 256 25.96 5.39 -0.07
CA ASN A 256 25.33 6.70 -0.20
C ASN A 256 23.98 6.57 -0.92
N GLU A 257 22.91 7.14 -0.35
CA GLU A 257 21.55 7.07 -0.89
C GLU A 257 21.45 7.52 -2.36
N GLN A 258 22.23 8.52 -2.77
CA GLN A 258 22.27 8.97 -4.17
C GLN A 258 22.81 7.92 -5.15
N LYS A 259 23.67 7.01 -4.68
CA LYS A 259 24.21 5.93 -5.51
C LYS A 259 23.24 4.79 -5.71
N SER A 260 22.21 4.66 -4.86
CA SER A 260 21.20 3.61 -4.95
C SER A 260 20.16 3.86 -6.04
N LEU A 261 19.95 5.11 -6.43
CA LEU A 261 18.93 5.49 -7.42
C LEU A 261 19.19 4.90 -8.80
N LYS A 262 20.35 5.21 -9.40
CA LYS A 262 20.65 4.85 -10.80
C LYS A 262 20.49 3.34 -11.10
N PRO A 263 21.02 2.42 -10.27
CA PRO A 263 20.83 0.98 -10.52
C PRO A 263 19.35 0.56 -10.49
N LEU A 264 18.57 1.10 -9.56
CA LEU A 264 17.15 0.77 -9.47
C LEU A 264 16.34 1.41 -10.61
N GLU A 265 16.67 2.64 -10.98
CA GLU A 265 16.03 3.32 -12.11
C GLU A 265 16.33 2.63 -13.45
N GLN A 266 17.57 2.18 -13.67
CA GLN A 266 17.93 1.36 -14.84
C GLN A 266 17.11 0.09 -14.93
N LYS A 267 16.87 -0.57 -13.80
CA LYS A 267 15.97 -1.74 -13.72
C LYS A 267 14.54 -1.38 -14.11
N VAL A 268 14.01 -0.24 -13.66
CA VAL A 268 12.67 0.25 -14.02
C VAL A 268 12.59 0.52 -15.53
N LEU A 269 13.61 1.13 -16.11
CA LEU A 269 13.67 1.41 -17.54
C LEU A 269 13.77 0.14 -18.39
N GLN A 270 14.62 -0.82 -18.01
CA GLN A 270 14.95 -1.99 -18.82
C GLN A 270 13.97 -3.15 -18.60
N ASP A 271 13.72 -3.54 -17.35
CA ASP A 271 12.95 -4.73 -17.03
C ASP A 271 11.45 -4.47 -17.02
N PHE A 272 11.04 -3.27 -16.62
CA PHE A 272 9.63 -2.89 -16.51
C PHE A 272 9.13 -2.17 -17.76
N GLY A 273 10.03 -1.58 -18.56
CA GLY A 273 9.69 -0.85 -19.78
C GLY A 273 9.06 0.52 -19.52
N CYS A 274 9.20 1.05 -18.30
CA CYS A 274 8.71 2.36 -17.92
C CYS A 274 9.75 3.42 -18.33
N GLN A 275 9.59 4.04 -19.51
CA GLN A 275 10.58 4.95 -20.09
C GLN A 275 10.22 6.44 -19.98
N LYS A 276 8.92 6.76 -19.81
CA LYS A 276 8.41 8.13 -19.75
C LYS A 276 7.77 8.39 -18.40
N PHE A 277 8.43 9.17 -17.58
CA PHE A 277 7.93 9.53 -16.25
C PHE A 277 8.57 10.82 -15.71
N ILE A 278 7.91 11.40 -14.73
CA ILE A 278 8.42 12.49 -13.90
C ILE A 278 9.02 11.86 -12.63
N TYR A 279 10.33 11.98 -12.47
CA TYR A 279 11.04 11.60 -11.25
C TYR A 279 10.76 12.61 -10.14
N CYS A 280 10.30 12.15 -8.98
CA CYS A 280 10.05 13.03 -7.83
C CYS A 280 10.77 12.51 -6.58
N SER A 281 11.56 13.39 -5.92
CA SER A 281 12.30 13.03 -4.71
C SER A 281 12.55 14.23 -3.78
N ASP A 282 13.13 13.93 -2.61
CA ASP A 282 13.57 14.94 -1.66
C ASP A 282 14.90 15.62 -2.07
N ALA A 283 15.29 16.64 -1.30
CA ALA A 283 16.53 17.40 -1.53
C ALA A 283 17.81 16.56 -1.34
N GLY A 284 17.76 15.47 -0.58
CA GLY A 284 18.87 14.55 -0.38
C GLY A 284 19.18 13.72 -1.63
N LEU A 285 18.15 13.47 -2.43
CA LEU A 285 18.18 12.66 -3.65
C LEU A 285 18.05 13.52 -4.93
N GLY A 286 18.09 14.83 -4.81
CA GLY A 286 18.00 15.80 -5.90
C GLY A 286 19.34 16.40 -6.32
N SER A 287 20.46 15.66 -6.28
CA SER A 287 21.75 16.17 -6.74
C SER A 287 21.73 16.46 -8.25
N GLU A 288 22.59 17.38 -8.70
CA GLU A 288 22.67 17.76 -10.09
C GLU A 288 22.89 16.59 -11.05
N ASN A 289 23.74 15.63 -10.67
CA ASN A 289 23.95 14.41 -11.46
C ASN A 289 22.66 13.57 -11.60
N ILE A 290 21.80 13.59 -10.61
CA ILE A 290 20.49 12.90 -10.64
C ILE A 290 19.52 13.68 -11.52
N ARG A 291 19.48 15.02 -11.40
CA ARG A 291 18.65 15.88 -12.25
C ARG A 291 19.04 15.74 -13.73
N THR A 292 20.34 15.83 -14.05
CA THR A 292 20.83 15.63 -15.41
C THR A 292 20.47 14.24 -15.95
N TYR A 293 20.57 13.19 -15.12
CA TYR A 293 20.20 11.84 -15.53
C TYR A 293 18.70 11.73 -15.80
N ASN A 294 17.86 12.36 -14.99
CA ASN A 294 16.40 12.35 -15.15
C ASN A 294 15.86 13.37 -16.17
N HIS A 295 16.71 14.24 -16.68
CA HIS A 295 16.41 15.10 -17.83
C HIS A 295 16.62 14.40 -19.18
N MET A 296 17.19 13.17 -19.18
CA MET A 296 17.52 12.45 -20.42
C MET A 296 16.33 11.65 -20.96
N GLY A 297 16.17 11.62 -22.28
CA GLY A 297 15.12 10.88 -22.95
C GLY A 297 13.76 11.55 -22.80
N GLU A 298 12.73 10.76 -22.48
CA GLU A 298 11.36 11.25 -22.25
C GLU A 298 11.05 11.44 -20.74
N ARG A 299 12.06 11.58 -19.91
CA ARG A 299 11.93 11.79 -18.47
C ARG A 299 12.01 13.28 -18.14
N ALA A 300 11.39 13.62 -17.00
CA ALA A 300 11.51 14.92 -16.36
C ALA A 300 11.70 14.71 -14.85
N PHE A 301 11.99 15.78 -14.11
CA PHE A 301 12.11 15.70 -12.67
C PHE A 301 11.39 16.84 -11.94
N ILE A 302 10.95 16.54 -10.73
CA ILE A 302 10.49 17.49 -9.71
C ILE A 302 11.21 17.12 -8.42
N VAL A 303 12.12 17.97 -7.94
CA VAL A 303 12.91 17.67 -6.74
C VAL A 303 12.84 18.82 -5.76
N THR A 304 12.76 18.48 -4.48
CA THR A 304 12.87 19.48 -3.42
C THR A 304 14.26 20.12 -3.46
N GLN A 305 14.32 21.43 -3.31
CA GLN A 305 15.56 22.20 -3.23
C GLN A 305 15.73 22.79 -1.83
N SER A 306 16.89 22.57 -1.22
CA SER A 306 17.20 23.23 0.05
C SER A 306 17.56 24.70 -0.19
N ILE A 307 16.73 25.64 0.27
CA ILE A 307 17.00 27.09 0.17
C ILE A 307 18.34 27.44 0.84
N LYS A 308 18.67 26.80 1.98
CA LYS A 308 19.94 27.03 2.70
C LYS A 308 21.19 26.69 1.88
N LYS A 309 21.04 25.81 0.88
CA LYS A 309 22.14 25.35 0.00
C LYS A 309 22.18 26.04 -1.37
N LEU A 310 21.28 26.97 -1.62
CA LEU A 310 21.34 27.79 -2.84
C LEU A 310 22.56 28.69 -2.84
N PRO A 311 23.11 29.06 -4.01
CA PRO A 311 24.04 30.15 -4.17
C PRO A 311 23.56 31.45 -3.51
N ALA A 312 24.46 32.35 -3.17
CA ALA A 312 24.10 33.54 -2.38
C ALA A 312 23.03 34.41 -3.04
N GLU A 313 23.11 34.60 -4.37
CA GLU A 313 22.19 35.40 -5.17
C GLU A 313 20.78 34.76 -5.18
N ASP A 314 20.68 33.48 -5.59
CA ASP A 314 19.41 32.76 -5.62
C ASP A 314 18.80 32.63 -4.22
N LYS A 315 19.63 32.49 -3.16
CA LYS A 315 19.18 32.50 -1.79
C LYS A 315 18.57 33.83 -1.36
N ALA A 316 19.24 34.93 -1.70
CA ALA A 316 18.74 36.28 -1.41
C ALA A 316 17.39 36.50 -2.09
N TRP A 317 17.27 36.12 -3.37
CA TRP A 317 16.01 36.15 -4.09
C TRP A 317 14.95 35.24 -3.44
N ALA A 318 15.29 34.03 -3.05
CA ALA A 318 14.34 33.12 -2.44
C ALA A 318 13.77 33.63 -1.11
N LEU A 319 14.58 34.35 -0.32
CA LEU A 319 14.21 34.91 0.99
C LEU A 319 13.53 36.30 0.85
N ASP A 320 13.61 36.97 -0.30
CA ASP A 320 12.85 38.18 -0.53
C ASP A 320 11.35 37.88 -0.52
N LYS A 321 10.57 38.67 0.20
CA LYS A 321 9.13 38.50 0.36
C LYS A 321 8.29 39.06 -0.78
N SER A 322 8.91 39.73 -1.76
CA SER A 322 8.26 40.29 -2.93
C SER A 322 8.04 39.26 -4.04
N GLY A 323 7.15 39.61 -4.98
CA GLY A 323 6.93 38.86 -6.22
C GLY A 323 6.11 37.57 -6.09
N PHE A 324 5.51 37.31 -4.93
CA PHE A 324 4.64 36.15 -4.75
C PHE A 324 3.29 36.29 -5.44
N ARG A 325 2.75 35.16 -5.88
CA ARG A 325 1.43 35.01 -6.48
C ARG A 325 0.68 33.89 -5.79
N ARG A 326 -0.64 33.97 -5.76
CA ARG A 326 -1.49 32.89 -5.23
C ARG A 326 -1.50 31.74 -6.24
N VAL A 327 -1.36 30.49 -5.76
CA VAL A 327 -1.34 29.32 -6.65
C VAL A 327 -2.70 29.08 -7.34
N SER A 328 -3.82 29.36 -6.67
CA SER A 328 -5.16 29.03 -7.18
C SER A 328 -5.61 29.93 -8.35
N ASP A 329 -5.19 31.19 -8.41
CA ASP A 329 -5.68 32.16 -9.40
C ASP A 329 -4.58 33.05 -10.01
N ASN A 330 -3.33 32.78 -9.68
CA ASN A 330 -2.14 33.48 -10.16
C ASN A 330 -2.09 35.00 -9.88
N ARG A 331 -2.88 35.50 -8.92
CA ARG A 331 -2.89 36.93 -8.56
C ARG A 331 -1.65 37.30 -7.76
N PRO A 332 -1.02 38.45 -8.06
CA PRO A 332 0.06 38.99 -7.23
C PRO A 332 -0.44 39.29 -5.81
N VAL A 333 0.36 38.94 -4.82
CA VAL A 333 0.03 39.11 -3.39
C VAL A 333 1.27 39.54 -2.62
N ASP A 334 1.12 40.48 -1.70
CA ASP A 334 2.11 40.78 -0.70
C ASP A 334 1.95 39.80 0.47
N ILE A 335 2.90 38.87 0.63
CA ILE A 335 2.84 37.85 1.68
C ILE A 335 3.10 38.41 3.08
N THR A 336 3.49 39.69 3.22
CA THR A 336 3.69 40.35 4.52
C THR A 336 2.39 40.92 5.09
N GLU A 337 1.35 41.09 4.26
CA GLU A 337 0.04 41.63 4.63
C GLU A 337 -1.02 40.54 4.82
N LEU A 338 -0.66 39.27 4.77
CA LEU A 338 -1.59 38.16 4.91
C LEU A 338 -2.15 38.07 6.32
N SER A 339 -3.44 37.70 6.43
CA SER A 339 -4.06 37.47 7.72
C SER A 339 -3.54 36.19 8.41
N ASP A 340 -3.62 36.16 9.73
CA ASP A 340 -3.19 34.98 10.51
C ASP A 340 -4.01 33.72 10.19
N ASP A 341 -5.24 33.85 9.69
CA ASP A 341 -6.11 32.72 9.32
C ASP A 341 -5.96 32.26 7.89
N ASP A 342 -5.06 32.89 7.12
CA ASP A 342 -4.84 32.54 5.72
C ASP A 342 -4.26 31.12 5.59
N THR A 343 -4.87 30.35 4.67
CA THR A 343 -4.50 28.95 4.39
C THR A 343 -4.09 28.70 2.96
N ASP A 344 -4.09 29.75 2.12
CA ASP A 344 -3.72 29.65 0.73
C ASP A 344 -2.22 29.35 0.57
N LEU A 345 -1.86 28.86 -0.60
CA LEU A 345 -0.47 28.62 -1.00
C LEU A 345 -0.05 29.69 -2.01
N TYR A 346 1.11 30.27 -1.78
CA TYR A 346 1.69 31.31 -2.62
C TYR A 346 2.98 30.82 -3.23
N TYR A 347 3.34 31.32 -4.41
CA TYR A 347 4.57 30.94 -5.08
C TYR A 347 5.21 32.13 -5.81
N LYS A 348 6.50 32.01 -6.06
CA LYS A 348 7.26 32.77 -7.05
C LYS A 348 8.24 31.86 -7.74
N GLU A 349 8.67 32.23 -8.93
CA GLU A 349 9.57 31.41 -9.73
C GLU A 349 10.58 32.22 -10.48
N GLU A 350 11.72 31.61 -10.78
CA GLU A 350 12.73 32.17 -11.67
C GLU A 350 13.43 31.06 -12.48
N PRO A 351 14.01 31.38 -13.63
CA PRO A 351 14.92 30.48 -14.34
C PRO A 351 16.13 30.15 -13.47
N TYR A 352 16.47 28.88 -13.37
CA TYR A 352 17.60 28.39 -12.58
C TYR A 352 18.47 27.45 -13.42
N THR A 353 19.70 27.87 -13.71
CA THR A 353 20.59 27.15 -14.64
C THR A 353 21.93 26.79 -13.98
N PRO A 354 21.93 25.91 -12.97
CA PRO A 354 23.21 25.43 -12.45
C PRO A 354 23.90 24.56 -13.49
N LYS A 355 25.17 24.84 -13.78
CA LYS A 355 26.04 24.03 -14.67
C LYS A 355 25.40 23.62 -16.03
N LYS A 356 24.63 24.46 -16.67
CA LYS A 356 24.04 24.31 -18.01
C LYS A 356 22.72 23.50 -18.10
N LEU A 357 22.13 23.02 -17.01
CA LEU A 357 20.81 22.41 -17.02
C LEU A 357 19.74 23.47 -16.76
N HIS A 358 18.91 23.74 -17.77
CA HIS A 358 17.81 24.70 -17.65
C HIS A 358 16.71 24.14 -16.76
N GLN A 359 16.36 24.86 -15.72
CA GLN A 359 15.37 24.48 -14.70
C GLN A 359 14.53 25.69 -14.31
N ARG A 360 13.43 25.46 -13.62
CA ARG A 360 12.67 26.47 -12.86
C ARG A 360 12.96 26.25 -11.39
N LEU A 361 13.31 27.31 -10.68
CA LEU A 361 13.32 27.36 -9.22
C LEU A 361 12.00 27.96 -8.76
N ILE A 362 11.20 27.18 -8.07
CA ILE A 362 9.89 27.58 -7.56
C ILE A 362 10.00 27.66 -6.05
N ILE A 363 9.72 28.83 -5.48
CA ILE A 363 9.64 29.04 -4.04
C ILE A 363 8.17 29.16 -3.67
N THR A 364 7.72 28.33 -2.73
CA THR A 364 6.36 28.43 -2.19
C THR A 364 6.39 29.01 -0.78
N TYR A 365 5.31 29.70 -0.41
CA TYR A 365 5.06 30.21 0.93
C TYR A 365 3.69 29.77 1.42
N SER A 366 3.65 29.20 2.61
CA SER A 366 2.42 28.81 3.29
C SER A 366 2.33 29.47 4.67
N PRO A 367 1.34 30.36 4.91
CA PRO A 367 1.14 30.98 6.22
C PRO A 367 0.93 29.97 7.34
N LYS A 368 0.16 28.92 7.06
CA LYS A 368 -0.06 27.80 7.98
C LYS A 368 1.25 27.13 8.40
N TYR A 369 2.14 26.87 7.43
CA TYR A 369 3.43 26.23 7.70
C TYR A 369 4.38 27.17 8.42
N ALA A 370 4.35 28.47 8.11
CA ALA A 370 5.12 29.48 8.82
C ALA A 370 4.76 29.54 10.31
N ARG A 371 3.46 29.57 10.63
CA ARG A 371 2.97 29.53 12.03
C ARG A 371 3.43 28.26 12.76
N TYR A 372 3.33 27.11 12.11
CA TYR A 372 3.79 25.85 12.65
C TYR A 372 5.28 25.87 13.00
N GLN A 373 6.12 26.34 12.06
CA GLN A 373 7.57 26.45 12.27
C GLN A 373 7.92 27.44 13.36
N LYS A 374 7.24 28.60 13.42
CA LYS A 374 7.38 29.57 14.48
C LYS A 374 7.06 28.96 15.85
N THR A 375 5.94 28.26 15.98
CA THR A 375 5.55 27.60 17.26
C THR A 375 6.61 26.60 17.72
N ILE A 376 7.17 25.79 16.81
CA ILE A 376 8.25 24.86 17.16
C ILE A 376 9.49 25.61 17.59
N ARG A 377 9.89 26.67 16.88
CA ARG A 377 11.07 27.47 17.21
C ARG A 377 10.90 28.15 18.57
N ASP A 378 9.76 28.79 18.83
CA ASP A 378 9.47 29.46 20.10
C ASP A 378 9.58 28.49 21.27
N ALA A 379 9.03 27.27 21.14
CA ALA A 379 9.18 26.22 22.17
C ALA A 379 10.64 25.75 22.34
N GLN A 380 11.45 25.79 21.30
CA GLN A 380 12.88 25.45 21.38
C GLN A 380 13.69 26.59 22.00
N VAL A 381 13.36 27.84 21.72
CA VAL A 381 13.95 29.04 22.37
C VAL A 381 13.66 29.01 23.86
N GLU A 382 12.42 28.78 24.29
CA GLU A 382 12.06 28.64 25.70
C GLU A 382 12.88 27.54 26.40
N ARG A 383 13.10 26.42 25.74
CA ARG A 383 13.97 25.35 26.29
C ARG A 383 15.43 25.80 26.38
N ALA A 384 15.93 26.56 25.40
CA ALA A 384 17.28 27.09 25.41
C ALA A 384 17.48 28.08 26.60
N GLU A 385 16.49 28.94 26.86
CA GLU A 385 16.49 29.82 28.06
C GLU A 385 16.58 29.01 29.37
N LYS A 386 15.75 27.96 29.49
CA LYS A 386 15.80 27.07 30.67
C LYS A 386 17.17 26.37 30.79
N MET A 387 17.80 25.98 29.67
CA MET A 387 19.15 25.41 29.67
C MET A 387 20.21 26.39 30.15
N ILE A 388 20.11 27.68 29.79
CA ILE A 388 20.99 28.75 30.26
C ILE A 388 20.81 28.93 31.77
N GLN A 389 19.58 29.03 32.26
CA GLN A 389 19.24 29.22 33.66
C GLN A 389 19.75 28.07 34.55
N THR A 390 19.68 26.83 34.03
CA THR A 390 20.12 25.64 34.79
C THR A 390 21.60 25.30 34.59
N GLY A 391 22.33 26.06 33.75
CA GLY A 391 23.74 25.82 33.45
C GLY A 391 24.01 24.58 32.59
N ASN A 392 22.97 23.88 32.09
CA ASN A 392 23.11 22.69 31.27
C ASN A 392 23.11 23.02 29.77
N THR A 393 24.17 23.66 29.30
CA THR A 393 24.30 24.16 27.92
C THR A 393 25.02 23.23 26.95
N LYS A 394 25.18 21.95 27.30
CA LYS A 394 25.88 20.98 26.46
C LYS A 394 25.09 20.69 25.17
N LYS A 395 25.68 21.04 24.01
CA LYS A 395 25.15 20.74 22.68
C LYS A 395 25.18 19.24 22.40
N GLN A 396 24.05 18.69 21.98
CA GLN A 396 24.02 17.35 21.40
C GLN A 396 24.44 17.41 19.92
N ARG A 397 25.71 17.13 19.65
CA ARG A 397 26.31 17.28 18.31
C ARG A 397 25.56 16.60 17.15
N ARG A 398 24.66 15.66 17.44
CA ARG A 398 23.94 14.86 16.45
C ARG A 398 22.47 15.26 16.24
N ASN A 399 21.95 16.20 17.01
CA ASN A 399 20.58 16.66 16.88
C ASN A 399 20.51 18.06 16.25
N PRO A 400 20.13 18.19 14.97
CA PRO A 400 20.02 19.50 14.32
C PRO A 400 18.93 20.38 14.94
N ASN A 401 17.97 19.79 15.68
CA ASN A 401 16.89 20.49 16.37
C ASN A 401 17.17 20.71 17.86
N ASP A 402 18.42 20.53 18.29
CA ASP A 402 18.82 20.78 19.68
C ASP A 402 18.60 22.26 20.05
N PRO A 403 17.82 22.59 21.10
CA PRO A 403 17.66 23.94 21.60
C PRO A 403 18.97 24.67 21.86
N ALA A 404 20.01 23.95 22.27
CA ALA A 404 21.35 24.50 22.50
C ALA A 404 21.98 25.17 21.26
N ARG A 405 21.42 25.00 20.06
CA ARG A 405 21.89 25.74 18.88
C ARG A 405 21.65 27.24 18.95
N PHE A 406 20.64 27.65 19.72
CA PHE A 406 20.31 29.07 19.98
C PHE A 406 21.11 29.67 21.12
N ILE A 407 21.98 28.90 21.78
CA ILE A 407 22.83 29.39 22.86
C ILE A 407 24.15 29.89 22.30
N GLY A 408 24.42 31.14 22.46
CA GLY A 408 25.71 31.78 22.26
C GLY A 408 26.57 31.68 23.53
N SER A 409 27.89 31.77 23.38
CA SER A 409 28.83 31.77 24.49
C SER A 409 29.89 32.84 24.27
N ARG A 410 30.12 33.69 25.24
CA ARG A 410 31.23 34.66 25.24
C ARG A 410 32.13 34.38 26.44
N ALA A 411 33.40 34.32 26.20
CA ALA A 411 34.41 34.32 27.26
C ALA A 411 34.83 35.75 27.52
N ALA A 412 34.63 36.24 28.76
CA ALA A 412 35.10 37.55 29.18
C ALA A 412 36.26 37.35 30.15
N THR A 413 37.40 37.98 29.85
CA THR A 413 38.53 38.10 30.79
C THR A 413 38.56 39.51 31.31
N ALA A 414 38.56 39.66 32.63
CA ALA A 414 38.98 40.91 33.26
C ALA A 414 40.43 40.68 33.74
N ASP A 415 41.36 41.44 33.17
CA ASP A 415 42.74 41.55 33.64
C ASP A 415 43.55 40.24 33.81
N GLY A 416 43.47 39.30 32.89
CA GLY A 416 44.38 38.14 32.84
C GLY A 416 43.97 36.93 33.72
N GLU A 417 42.83 36.98 34.36
CA GLU A 417 42.28 35.81 35.07
C GLU A 417 41.47 34.87 34.18
N ALA A 418 41.23 33.63 34.63
CA ALA A 418 40.47 32.62 33.90
C ALA A 418 39.11 33.13 33.44
N ALA A 419 38.87 33.14 32.13
CA ALA A 419 37.64 33.67 31.54
C ALA A 419 36.41 32.89 32.01
N LYS A 420 35.44 33.60 32.60
CA LYS A 420 34.10 33.04 32.85
C LYS A 420 33.32 32.99 31.53
N ILE A 421 32.80 31.82 31.20
CA ILE A 421 31.94 31.67 30.01
C ILE A 421 30.53 32.10 30.39
N HIS A 422 30.04 33.14 29.72
CA HIS A 422 28.65 33.58 29.82
C HIS A 422 27.85 33.00 28.62
N HIS A 423 26.76 32.34 28.94
CA HIS A 423 25.83 31.83 27.95
C HIS A 423 24.67 32.82 27.76
N TYR A 424 24.26 33.06 26.53
CA TYR A 424 23.18 33.98 26.20
C TYR A 424 22.37 33.41 25.00
N LEU A 425 21.13 33.89 24.81
CA LEU A 425 20.38 33.63 23.61
C LEU A 425 20.98 34.37 22.41
N ASP A 426 21.21 33.66 21.33
CA ASP A 426 21.77 34.19 20.10
C ASP A 426 20.60 34.65 19.22
N GLU A 427 20.17 35.90 19.41
CA GLU A 427 19.04 36.52 18.69
C GLU A 427 19.27 36.48 17.17
N ASP A 428 20.49 36.73 16.70
CA ASP A 428 20.83 36.69 15.28
C ASP A 428 20.52 35.31 14.65
N LYS A 429 20.76 34.22 15.39
CA LYS A 429 20.44 32.88 14.92
C LYS A 429 18.93 32.61 14.92
N ILE A 430 18.20 33.12 15.90
CA ILE A 430 16.74 32.98 15.97
C ILE A 430 16.11 33.71 14.78
N GLU A 431 16.52 34.96 14.55
CA GLU A 431 16.05 35.77 13.42
C GLU A 431 16.42 35.14 12.06
N ASN A 432 17.68 34.69 11.91
CA ASN A 432 18.12 34.02 10.70
C ASN A 432 17.35 32.71 10.41
N GLU A 433 16.94 31.95 11.43
CA GLU A 433 16.08 30.79 11.20
C GLU A 433 14.64 31.22 10.84
N ALA A 434 14.15 32.32 11.40
CA ALA A 434 12.81 32.84 11.10
C ALA A 434 12.63 33.29 9.64
N LEU A 435 13.71 33.69 8.96
CA LEU A 435 13.67 34.07 7.54
C LEU A 435 13.14 32.94 6.62
N TYR A 436 13.29 31.69 7.04
CA TYR A 436 12.88 30.51 6.26
C TYR A 436 11.46 30.02 6.57
N ASP A 437 10.78 30.65 7.53
CA ASP A 437 9.46 30.20 7.95
C ASP A 437 8.44 30.23 6.80
N GLY A 438 7.74 29.14 6.61
CA GLY A 438 6.73 29.01 5.59
C GLY A 438 7.26 28.77 4.17
N LEU A 439 8.57 28.91 3.96
CA LEU A 439 9.18 28.77 2.65
C LEU A 439 9.56 27.32 2.33
N TYR A 440 9.28 26.92 1.10
CA TYR A 440 9.66 25.63 0.54
C TYR A 440 10.10 25.82 -0.90
N ALA A 441 11.08 25.05 -1.36
CA ALA A 441 11.60 25.22 -2.71
C ALA A 441 11.56 23.90 -3.50
N VAL A 442 11.22 24.01 -4.77
CA VAL A 442 11.19 22.93 -5.76
C VAL A 442 11.97 23.35 -6.98
N CYS A 443 12.75 22.42 -7.55
CA CYS A 443 13.37 22.57 -8.86
C CYS A 443 12.78 21.54 -9.83
N THR A 444 12.55 21.97 -11.08
CA THR A 444 12.01 21.13 -12.15
C THR A 444 12.53 21.55 -13.51
N ASP A 445 12.61 20.61 -14.45
CA ASP A 445 12.87 20.86 -15.87
C ASP A 445 11.58 20.93 -16.73
N LEU A 446 10.41 20.88 -16.09
CA LEU A 446 9.10 21.11 -16.72
C LEU A 446 8.91 22.63 -16.87
N LEU A 447 9.41 23.21 -17.96
CA LEU A 447 9.49 24.66 -18.14
C LEU A 447 8.12 25.30 -18.45
N ASP A 448 7.23 24.56 -19.10
CA ASP A 448 5.94 25.07 -19.61
C ASP A 448 4.72 24.55 -18.82
N ASP A 449 4.93 23.62 -17.88
CA ASP A 449 3.83 23.03 -17.11
C ASP A 449 3.28 23.99 -16.04
N ASP A 450 2.00 23.80 -15.70
CA ASP A 450 1.32 24.59 -14.68
C ASP A 450 1.94 24.39 -13.29
N ILE A 451 2.09 25.48 -12.56
CA ILE A 451 2.67 25.46 -11.21
C ILE A 451 1.84 24.61 -10.25
N SER A 452 0.52 24.70 -10.34
CA SER A 452 -0.36 23.93 -9.45
C SER A 452 -0.18 22.42 -9.63
N ASP A 453 0.02 21.96 -10.86
CA ASP A 453 0.26 20.55 -11.16
C ASP A 453 1.65 20.09 -10.68
N ILE A 454 2.69 20.91 -10.87
CA ILE A 454 4.04 20.64 -10.36
C ILE A 454 4.02 20.50 -8.83
N LEU A 455 3.37 21.45 -8.15
CA LEU A 455 3.28 21.44 -6.68
C LEU A 455 2.48 20.24 -6.16
N LYS A 456 1.38 19.89 -6.82
CA LYS A 456 0.56 18.72 -6.51
C LYS A 456 1.36 17.40 -6.58
N VAL A 457 2.17 17.27 -7.63
CA VAL A 457 3.09 16.12 -7.75
C VAL A 457 4.13 16.14 -6.62
N SER A 458 4.74 17.30 -6.34
CA SER A 458 5.71 17.43 -5.24
C SER A 458 5.11 17.07 -3.88
N GLU A 459 3.88 17.51 -3.61
CA GLU A 459 3.16 17.20 -2.38
C GLU A 459 2.86 15.70 -2.25
N GLY A 460 2.52 15.00 -3.34
CA GLY A 460 2.23 13.57 -3.32
C GLY A 460 3.37 12.69 -2.81
N ARG A 461 4.57 13.21 -2.66
CA ARG A 461 5.74 12.48 -2.15
C ARG A 461 5.58 11.91 -0.73
N TRP A 462 4.72 12.49 0.11
CA TRP A 462 4.46 11.96 1.47
C TRP A 462 4.02 10.49 1.45
N GLN A 463 3.43 10.02 0.37
CA GLN A 463 2.94 8.65 0.25
C GLN A 463 4.08 7.61 0.34
N ILE A 464 5.30 7.93 -0.11
CA ILE A 464 6.43 6.99 0.01
C ILE A 464 6.91 6.90 1.46
N GLU A 465 6.87 8.00 2.20
CA GLU A 465 7.18 8.02 3.63
C GLU A 465 6.16 7.16 4.40
N GLU A 466 4.88 7.26 4.04
CA GLU A 466 3.81 6.43 4.59
C GLU A 466 4.01 4.94 4.26
N CYS A 467 4.39 4.61 3.02
CA CYS A 467 4.74 3.23 2.65
C CYS A 467 5.87 2.67 3.52
N PHE A 468 6.91 3.46 3.79
CA PHE A 468 7.99 3.02 4.68
C PHE A 468 7.53 2.92 6.14
N ARG A 469 6.64 3.79 6.60
CA ARG A 469 6.02 3.68 7.92
C ARG A 469 5.26 2.36 8.05
N ILE A 470 4.38 2.04 7.10
CA ILE A 470 3.62 0.79 7.06
C ILE A 470 4.55 -0.44 7.08
N LEU A 471 5.60 -0.44 6.25
CA LEU A 471 6.57 -1.54 6.23
C LEU A 471 7.25 -1.74 7.58
N LYS A 472 7.65 -0.65 8.25
CA LYS A 472 8.39 -0.70 9.52
C LYS A 472 7.52 -1.01 10.72
N THR A 473 6.32 -0.44 10.77
CA THR A 473 5.41 -0.49 11.92
C THR A 473 4.38 -1.58 11.75
N ASP A 474 3.50 -1.43 10.77
CA ASP A 474 2.33 -2.30 10.63
C ASP A 474 2.71 -3.70 10.12
N PHE A 475 3.70 -3.79 9.22
CA PHE A 475 4.18 -5.07 8.69
C PHE A 475 5.43 -5.59 9.38
N SER A 476 5.93 -4.92 10.40
CA SER A 476 7.11 -5.35 11.19
C SER A 476 8.22 -5.95 10.32
N ALA A 477 8.61 -5.22 9.24
CA ALA A 477 9.68 -5.67 8.36
C ALA A 477 11.04 -5.76 9.08
N ARG A 478 11.11 -5.27 10.30
CA ARG A 478 12.23 -5.33 11.24
C ARG A 478 11.76 -5.73 12.64
N PRO A 479 12.59 -6.36 13.48
CA PRO A 479 13.94 -6.86 13.17
C PRO A 479 13.93 -8.01 12.16
N VAL A 480 15.03 -8.15 11.40
CA VAL A 480 15.19 -9.24 10.43
C VAL A 480 16.00 -10.36 11.06
N TYR A 481 15.40 -11.54 11.19
CA TYR A 481 16.01 -12.72 11.83
C TYR A 481 16.72 -13.65 10.86
N LEU A 482 16.86 -13.26 9.58
CA LEU A 482 17.56 -14.04 8.56
C LEU A 482 19.00 -13.55 8.43
N GLN A 483 19.93 -14.48 8.22
CA GLN A 483 21.35 -14.15 8.09
C GLN A 483 21.82 -14.15 6.63
N ASP A 484 21.37 -15.12 5.85
CA ASP A 484 21.72 -15.25 4.44
C ASP A 484 21.17 -14.10 3.59
N GLY A 485 22.02 -13.47 2.77
CA GLY A 485 21.68 -12.29 1.99
C GLY A 485 20.54 -12.52 0.99
N ASN A 486 20.48 -13.71 0.39
CA ASN A 486 19.43 -14.08 -0.56
C ASN A 486 18.07 -14.24 0.15
N ARG A 487 18.07 -14.87 1.34
CA ARG A 487 16.87 -14.98 2.18
C ARG A 487 16.40 -13.63 2.74
N ILE A 488 17.34 -12.73 3.04
CA ILE A 488 17.03 -11.33 3.40
C ILE A 488 16.34 -10.64 2.23
N LYS A 489 16.85 -10.80 1.00
CA LYS A 489 16.23 -10.25 -0.21
C LYS A 489 14.79 -10.79 -0.40
N ALA A 490 14.60 -12.10 -0.18
CA ALA A 490 13.27 -12.73 -0.21
C ALA A 490 12.33 -12.19 0.88
N HIS A 491 12.84 -11.92 2.08
CA HIS A 491 12.05 -11.30 3.16
C HIS A 491 11.51 -9.94 2.75
N PHE A 492 12.36 -9.08 2.20
CA PHE A 492 11.92 -7.76 1.75
C PHE A 492 11.01 -7.82 0.52
N LEU A 493 11.20 -8.82 -0.37
CA LEU A 493 10.24 -9.10 -1.44
C LEU A 493 8.85 -9.44 -0.89
N ILE A 494 8.76 -10.29 0.13
CA ILE A 494 7.48 -10.63 0.77
C ILE A 494 6.86 -9.38 1.42
N CYS A 495 7.64 -8.55 2.10
CA CYS A 495 7.17 -7.30 2.68
C CYS A 495 6.69 -6.33 1.60
N PHE A 496 7.41 -6.21 0.50
CA PHE A 496 7.04 -5.40 -0.66
C PHE A 496 5.73 -5.88 -1.31
N LEU A 497 5.57 -7.19 -1.51
CA LEU A 497 4.35 -7.77 -2.09
C LEU A 497 3.15 -7.65 -1.13
N ALA A 498 3.38 -7.70 0.18
CA ALA A 498 2.36 -7.42 1.18
C ALA A 498 1.91 -5.96 1.13
N LEU A 499 2.86 -5.01 1.06
CA LEU A 499 2.58 -3.58 0.90
C LEU A 499 1.83 -3.31 -0.41
N LEU A 500 2.28 -3.89 -1.51
CA LEU A 500 1.61 -3.76 -2.82
C LEU A 500 0.16 -4.27 -2.75
N SER A 501 -0.05 -5.44 -2.13
CA SER A 501 -1.39 -6.01 -1.98
C SER A 501 -2.31 -5.13 -1.13
N TYR A 502 -1.78 -4.57 -0.05
CA TYR A 502 -2.49 -3.63 0.81
C TYR A 502 -2.84 -2.33 0.06
N ARG A 503 -1.87 -1.70 -0.62
CA ARG A 503 -2.07 -0.45 -1.36
C ARG A 503 -3.08 -0.60 -2.50
N ILE A 504 -3.10 -1.75 -3.18
CA ILE A 504 -4.12 -2.08 -4.19
C ILE A 504 -5.51 -2.22 -3.53
N LEU A 505 -5.60 -2.86 -2.37
CA LEU A 505 -6.87 -2.98 -1.64
C LEU A 505 -7.37 -1.61 -1.17
N GLU A 506 -6.50 -0.79 -0.62
CA GLU A 506 -6.79 0.59 -0.20
C GLU A 506 -7.29 1.45 -1.38
N LYS A 507 -6.64 1.35 -2.56
CA LYS A 507 -7.11 2.01 -3.79
C LYS A 507 -8.51 1.52 -4.21
N LYS A 508 -8.79 0.22 -4.12
CA LYS A 508 -10.12 -0.35 -4.39
C LYS A 508 -11.20 0.13 -3.42
N LEU A 509 -10.80 0.64 -2.25
CA LEU A 509 -11.65 1.28 -1.25
C LEU A 509 -11.70 2.81 -1.40
N ASP A 510 -11.17 3.35 -2.52
CA ASP A 510 -11.12 4.78 -2.84
C ASP A 510 -10.44 5.62 -1.74
N TYR A 511 -9.45 5.05 -1.03
CA TYR A 511 -8.70 5.70 0.06
C TYR A 511 -9.58 6.27 1.19
N ARG A 512 -10.78 5.68 1.40
CA ARG A 512 -11.77 6.16 2.38
C ARG A 512 -11.48 5.78 3.82
N TYR A 513 -10.56 4.87 4.05
CA TYR A 513 -10.24 4.29 5.35
C TYR A 513 -8.76 4.41 5.65
N THR A 514 -8.42 4.55 6.92
CA THR A 514 -7.03 4.53 7.39
C THR A 514 -6.43 3.12 7.29
N CYS A 515 -5.09 3.06 7.31
CA CYS A 515 -4.36 1.79 7.33
C CYS A 515 -4.80 0.90 8.50
N GLU A 516 -4.93 1.47 9.68
CA GLU A 516 -5.35 0.78 10.90
C GLU A 516 -6.76 0.19 10.75
N GLU A 517 -7.73 0.97 10.27
CA GLU A 517 -9.12 0.48 10.07
C GLU A 517 -9.18 -0.71 9.11
N ILE A 518 -8.44 -0.66 8.00
CA ILE A 518 -8.41 -1.76 7.02
C ILE A 518 -7.75 -3.00 7.62
N LEU A 519 -6.56 -2.84 8.23
CA LEU A 519 -5.80 -3.96 8.77
C LEU A 519 -6.52 -4.63 9.94
N ASP A 520 -7.06 -3.86 10.86
CA ASP A 520 -7.78 -4.41 12.01
C ASP A 520 -9.08 -5.11 11.58
N THR A 521 -9.80 -4.54 10.61
CA THR A 521 -10.96 -5.22 10.02
C THR A 521 -10.56 -6.57 9.43
N LEU A 522 -9.46 -6.65 8.65
CA LEU A 522 -9.00 -7.92 8.08
C LEU A 522 -8.56 -8.93 9.15
N LYS A 523 -7.91 -8.48 10.23
CA LYS A 523 -7.50 -9.34 11.36
C LYS A 523 -8.69 -9.88 12.13
N GLU A 524 -9.76 -9.10 12.25
CA GLU A 524 -10.99 -9.50 12.94
C GLU A 524 -11.88 -10.45 12.14
N MET A 525 -11.76 -10.47 10.79
CA MET A 525 -12.58 -11.33 9.93
C MET A 525 -12.24 -12.80 10.08
N ASN A 526 -12.63 -13.39 11.19
CA ASN A 526 -12.37 -14.77 11.58
C ASN A 526 -13.65 -15.63 11.58
N PHE A 527 -13.49 -16.94 11.60
CA PHE A 527 -14.56 -17.92 11.57
C PHE A 527 -14.41 -18.98 12.67
N ALA A 528 -15.53 -19.41 13.25
CA ALA A 528 -15.61 -20.65 14.00
C ALA A 528 -16.16 -21.77 13.11
N GLU A 529 -15.50 -22.92 13.06
CA GLU A 529 -16.06 -24.13 12.44
C GLU A 529 -17.02 -24.83 13.39
N ILE A 530 -18.22 -25.12 12.92
CA ILE A 530 -19.25 -25.78 13.70
C ILE A 530 -19.40 -27.22 13.23
N GLN A 531 -18.92 -28.16 14.05
CA GLN A 531 -19.13 -29.62 13.92
C GLN A 531 -19.06 -30.16 12.48
N GLU A 532 -18.08 -29.69 11.72
CA GLU A 532 -17.91 -30.03 10.30
C GLU A 532 -19.09 -29.68 9.37
N GLN A 533 -20.08 -28.94 9.85
CA GLN A 533 -21.25 -28.52 9.07
C GLN A 533 -20.93 -27.24 8.24
N GLY A 534 -20.20 -26.33 8.84
CA GLY A 534 -19.87 -25.04 8.21
C GLY A 534 -19.20 -24.10 9.18
N PHE A 535 -19.33 -22.80 8.89
CA PHE A 535 -18.60 -21.73 9.56
C PHE A 535 -19.54 -20.63 10.01
N VAL A 536 -19.27 -20.06 11.19
CA VAL A 536 -19.93 -18.87 11.72
C VAL A 536 -18.89 -17.75 11.73
N PRO A 537 -19.18 -16.58 11.13
CA PRO A 537 -18.35 -15.39 11.25
C PRO A 537 -18.28 -14.92 12.71
N LEU A 538 -17.09 -14.56 13.18
CA LEU A 538 -16.81 -14.06 14.52
C LEU A 538 -16.61 -12.54 14.57
N TYR A 539 -16.92 -11.83 13.53
CA TYR A 539 -16.71 -10.40 13.39
C TYR A 539 -18.03 -9.63 13.21
N LYS A 540 -17.98 -8.34 13.47
CA LYS A 540 -19.12 -7.43 13.26
C LYS A 540 -19.20 -6.98 11.82
N ARG A 541 -20.40 -6.92 11.26
CA ARG A 541 -20.64 -6.24 9.99
C ARG A 541 -20.62 -4.73 10.20
N THR A 542 -19.74 -4.06 9.49
CA THR A 542 -19.54 -2.61 9.51
C THR A 542 -19.54 -2.07 8.09
N LYS A 543 -19.50 -0.75 7.93
CA LYS A 543 -19.36 -0.14 6.61
C LYS A 543 -18.04 -0.56 5.93
N VAL A 544 -16.93 -0.64 6.69
CA VAL A 544 -15.63 -1.11 6.19
C VAL A 544 -15.74 -2.54 5.66
N THR A 545 -16.35 -3.46 6.41
CA THR A 545 -16.54 -4.84 5.96
C THR A 545 -17.39 -4.91 4.71
N ASP A 546 -18.47 -4.12 4.61
CA ASP A 546 -19.33 -4.09 3.42
C ASP A 546 -18.56 -3.60 2.19
N ASP A 547 -17.77 -2.54 2.33
CA ASP A 547 -16.98 -1.97 1.24
C ASP A 547 -15.85 -2.94 0.80
N ILE A 548 -15.20 -3.65 1.72
CA ILE A 548 -14.22 -4.70 1.40
C ILE A 548 -14.88 -5.85 0.60
N HIS A 549 -16.07 -6.30 1.03
CA HIS A 549 -16.83 -7.33 0.31
C HIS A 549 -17.18 -6.89 -1.11
N ASN A 550 -17.65 -5.65 -1.26
CA ASN A 550 -18.03 -5.09 -2.55
C ASN A 550 -16.80 -4.94 -3.47
N ALA A 551 -15.69 -4.44 -2.95
CA ALA A 551 -14.44 -4.27 -3.69
C ALA A 551 -13.83 -5.60 -4.18
N CYS A 552 -14.07 -6.70 -3.46
CA CYS A 552 -13.56 -8.03 -3.79
C CYS A 552 -14.58 -8.94 -4.51
N GLY A 553 -15.86 -8.54 -4.59
CA GLY A 553 -16.90 -9.26 -5.35
C GLY A 553 -17.40 -10.55 -4.70
N PHE A 554 -17.16 -10.77 -3.42
CA PHE A 554 -17.71 -11.90 -2.65
C PHE A 554 -17.98 -11.50 -1.21
N ARG A 555 -18.88 -12.24 -0.53
CA ARG A 555 -19.28 -11.96 0.86
C ARG A 555 -19.03 -13.15 1.78
N THR A 556 -18.65 -12.83 3.02
CA THR A 556 -18.39 -13.80 4.09
C THR A 556 -19.20 -13.52 5.37
N ASP A 557 -20.09 -12.54 5.36
CA ASP A 557 -20.87 -12.02 6.48
C ASP A 557 -22.28 -12.63 6.58
N TYR A 558 -22.38 -13.93 6.33
CA TYR A 558 -23.62 -14.69 6.51
C TYR A 558 -23.70 -15.28 7.93
N GLN A 559 -24.90 -15.34 8.53
CA GLN A 559 -25.09 -15.94 9.85
C GLN A 559 -24.47 -17.34 9.96
N PHE A 560 -24.54 -18.11 8.86
CA PHE A 560 -23.92 -19.42 8.72
C PHE A 560 -23.45 -19.64 7.30
N ILE A 561 -22.24 -20.15 7.14
CA ILE A 561 -21.63 -20.46 5.84
C ILE A 561 -21.41 -21.96 5.74
N THR A 562 -22.19 -22.65 4.90
CA THR A 562 -21.99 -24.09 4.66
C THR A 562 -20.61 -24.37 4.06
N LYS A 563 -20.06 -25.57 4.26
CA LYS A 563 -18.79 -26.01 3.65
C LYS A 563 -18.79 -25.82 2.12
N SER A 564 -19.91 -26.08 1.45
CA SER A 564 -20.05 -25.88 0.01
C SER A 564 -19.94 -24.40 -0.37
N ARG A 565 -20.59 -23.51 0.39
CA ARG A 565 -20.52 -22.07 0.17
C ARG A 565 -19.13 -21.53 0.44
N MET A 566 -18.45 -21.99 1.50
CA MET A 566 -17.07 -21.60 1.78
C MET A 566 -16.12 -22.01 0.65
N LYS A 567 -16.27 -23.21 0.08
CA LYS A 567 -15.52 -23.62 -1.12
C LYS A 567 -15.79 -22.70 -2.31
N THR A 568 -17.02 -22.21 -2.48
CA THR A 568 -17.35 -21.23 -3.53
C THR A 568 -16.69 -19.86 -3.26
N ILE A 569 -16.68 -19.41 -2.01
CA ILE A 569 -15.98 -18.17 -1.60
C ILE A 569 -14.48 -18.28 -1.89
N GLN A 570 -13.83 -19.39 -1.51
CA GLN A 570 -12.42 -19.67 -1.80
C GLN A 570 -12.12 -19.72 -3.32
N LYS A 571 -13.05 -20.22 -4.13
CA LYS A 571 -12.90 -20.16 -5.59
C LYS A 571 -12.98 -18.72 -6.09
N LYS A 572 -13.98 -17.96 -5.65
CA LYS A 572 -14.16 -16.55 -6.05
C LYS A 572 -12.98 -15.68 -5.62
N SER A 573 -12.43 -15.87 -4.42
CA SER A 573 -11.24 -15.14 -3.98
C SER A 573 -10.00 -15.45 -4.83
N LYS A 574 -10.00 -16.55 -5.59
CA LYS A 574 -8.95 -16.90 -6.57
C LYS A 574 -9.29 -16.48 -8.00
N GLY A 575 -10.34 -15.69 -8.20
CA GLY A 575 -10.79 -15.30 -9.53
C GLY A 575 -11.30 -16.46 -10.40
N LYS A 576 -11.83 -17.53 -9.75
CA LYS A 576 -12.42 -18.69 -10.43
C LYS A 576 -13.94 -18.62 -10.24
N GLU A 577 -14.69 -18.76 -11.33
CA GLU A 577 -16.15 -18.84 -11.30
C GLU A 577 -16.68 -20.14 -10.67
#